data_dbe7d380dc40a09dd15e972db6ec55a3
#
_entry.id   dbe7d380dc40a09dd15e972db6ec55a3
#
_cell.length_a   1.000
_cell.length_b   1.000
_cell.length_c   1.000
_cell.angle_alpha   90.00
_cell.angle_beta   90.00
_cell.angle_gamma   90.00
#
_symmetry.space_group_name_H-M   'P 1'
#
loop_
_entity.id
_entity.type
_entity.pdbx_description
1 polymer ?
#
loop_
_entity_poly.entity_id
_entity_poly.type
_entity_poly.pdbx_seq_one_letter_code
_entity_poly.pdbx_strand_id
1 'polypeptide(L)'
;MPLKKVIITAALTGNIHVPSMSPYLPITPKQLMDEAVRCEEAGAAVVHIHARDPKNGKPTTSIEIYREILSGIKAKTNLVITPTTGGTATMTPEERIAVVRELRPEMATFNAGSFNFALYPVVSKINEFKYPWEKEFLESTESFIFSNTFTSLKVFCKTMNEVQARPELEVYDVGQITNLAQIMNEGYLKSPLYLQFVMGILGAIPASVDHLIYLINTAKKTFQEFQWSVCAAGRHQFPMGVVNMIMGGNMRVGLEDNLYISPGQLAKSSAEQVEKAIRFAKELGLEIASSNDAREMLSLKGLDKVNF
;
A
#
# COMPACT_ATOMS: atom_id res chain seq x y z
N MET A 1 13.65 27.75 -6.93
CA MET A 1 13.22 26.84 -5.84
C MET A 1 13.75 25.47 -6.21
N PRO A 2 14.28 24.65 -5.27
CA PRO A 2 14.61 23.26 -5.59
C PRO A 2 13.34 22.57 -6.10
N LEU A 3 13.49 21.73 -7.12
CA LEU A 3 12.40 20.91 -7.64
C LEU A 3 11.86 20.04 -6.50
N LYS A 4 10.55 19.93 -6.39
CA LYS A 4 9.93 19.08 -5.38
C LYS A 4 10.17 17.61 -5.73
N LYS A 5 10.75 16.86 -4.79
CA LYS A 5 10.91 15.41 -4.92
C LYS A 5 9.59 14.68 -4.67
N VAL A 6 9.31 13.66 -5.47
CA VAL A 6 8.14 12.79 -5.32
C VAL A 6 8.58 11.35 -5.06
N ILE A 7 8.01 10.75 -4.02
CA ILE A 7 8.20 9.32 -3.72
C ILE A 7 7.28 8.50 -4.61
N ILE A 8 7.84 7.53 -5.33
CA ILE A 8 7.08 6.52 -6.05
C ILE A 8 7.15 5.22 -5.25
N THR A 9 5.98 4.72 -4.83
CA THR A 9 5.82 3.44 -4.15
C THR A 9 5.34 2.39 -5.12
N ALA A 10 5.99 1.23 -5.14
CA ALA A 10 5.58 0.07 -5.94
C ALA A 10 4.85 -0.95 -5.07
N ALA A 11 3.57 -1.22 -5.34
CA ALA A 11 2.75 -2.23 -4.66
C ALA A 11 2.69 -3.51 -5.50
N LEU A 12 3.37 -4.58 -5.07
CA LEU A 12 3.74 -5.66 -5.98
C LEU A 12 2.61 -6.65 -6.27
N THR A 13 1.86 -7.10 -5.26
CA THR A 13 0.94 -8.23 -5.44
C THR A 13 -0.41 -8.08 -4.74
N GLY A 14 -0.44 -7.47 -3.55
CA GLY A 14 -1.66 -7.30 -2.76
C GLY A 14 -2.39 -8.59 -2.36
N ASN A 15 -3.58 -8.41 -1.81
CA ASN A 15 -4.53 -9.48 -1.48
C ASN A 15 -5.77 -9.48 -2.37
N ILE A 16 -6.00 -8.42 -3.14
CA ILE A 16 -7.27 -8.18 -3.84
C ILE A 16 -7.35 -8.87 -5.20
N HIS A 17 -6.24 -8.96 -5.91
CA HIS A 17 -6.18 -9.68 -7.17
C HIS A 17 -5.88 -11.16 -6.92
N VAL A 18 -6.64 -12.03 -7.57
CA VAL A 18 -6.42 -13.49 -7.53
C VAL A 18 -5.57 -13.94 -8.73
N PRO A 19 -4.84 -15.08 -8.64
CA PRO A 19 -3.94 -15.55 -9.71
C PRO A 19 -4.58 -15.69 -11.09
N SER A 20 -5.89 -15.92 -11.15
CA SER A 20 -6.63 -16.03 -12.43
C SER A 20 -6.80 -14.70 -13.15
N MET A 21 -6.63 -13.56 -12.49
CA MET A 21 -6.84 -12.22 -13.09
C MET A 21 -5.65 -11.77 -13.95
N SER A 22 -4.42 -12.23 -13.64
CA SER A 22 -3.24 -11.88 -14.43
C SER A 22 -2.14 -12.94 -14.31
N PRO A 23 -1.53 -13.35 -15.43
CA PRO A 23 -0.38 -14.24 -15.41
C PRO A 23 0.90 -13.56 -14.88
N TYR A 24 0.89 -12.24 -14.74
CA TYR A 24 2.04 -11.43 -14.33
C TYR A 24 2.06 -11.09 -12.83
N LEU A 25 1.00 -11.49 -12.10
CA LEU A 25 0.92 -11.24 -10.66
C LEU A 25 2.02 -12.06 -9.93
N PRO A 26 2.97 -11.43 -9.22
CA PRO A 26 4.00 -12.18 -8.50
C PRO A 26 3.41 -12.88 -7.28
N ILE A 27 3.73 -14.18 -7.12
CA ILE A 27 3.17 -15.05 -6.10
C ILE A 27 4.26 -15.58 -5.16
N THR A 28 5.34 -16.12 -5.73
CA THR A 28 6.40 -16.75 -4.94
C THR A 28 7.35 -15.72 -4.32
N PRO A 29 8.04 -16.05 -3.22
CA PRO A 29 9.07 -15.19 -2.64
C PRO A 29 10.09 -14.72 -3.68
N LYS A 30 10.57 -15.64 -4.53
CA LYS A 30 11.52 -15.32 -5.60
C LYS A 30 10.95 -14.29 -6.58
N GLN A 31 9.70 -14.47 -7.03
CA GLN A 31 9.05 -13.50 -7.94
C GLN A 31 8.92 -12.12 -7.31
N LEU A 32 8.55 -12.04 -6.02
CA LEU A 32 8.43 -10.77 -5.28
C LEU A 32 9.78 -10.08 -5.11
N MET A 33 10.85 -10.83 -4.79
CA MET A 33 12.20 -10.29 -4.68
C MET A 33 12.71 -9.77 -6.04
N ASP A 34 12.53 -10.54 -7.11
CA ASP A 34 12.96 -10.14 -8.44
C ASP A 34 12.15 -8.92 -8.95
N GLU A 35 10.87 -8.85 -8.62
CA GLU A 35 10.03 -7.70 -8.94
C GLU A 35 10.44 -6.44 -8.18
N ALA A 36 10.78 -6.56 -6.90
CA ALA A 36 11.28 -5.44 -6.10
C ALA A 36 12.58 -4.85 -6.69
N VAL A 37 13.51 -5.70 -7.13
CA VAL A 37 14.73 -5.27 -7.82
C VAL A 37 14.39 -4.48 -9.08
N ARG A 38 13.50 -5.01 -9.94
CA ARG A 38 13.07 -4.30 -11.16
C ARG A 38 12.38 -2.96 -10.84
N CYS A 39 11.61 -2.89 -9.75
CA CYS A 39 10.98 -1.64 -9.33
C CYS A 39 12.02 -0.60 -8.87
N GLU A 40 13.06 -1.01 -8.15
CA GLU A 40 14.16 -0.10 -7.79
C GLU A 40 14.90 0.40 -9.04
N GLU A 41 15.26 -0.48 -9.96
CA GLU A 41 15.90 -0.15 -11.24
C GLU A 41 15.03 0.82 -12.08
N ALA A 42 13.70 0.65 -12.02
CA ALA A 42 12.73 1.56 -12.62
C ALA A 42 12.63 2.91 -11.89
N GLY A 43 13.15 3.03 -10.65
CA GLY A 43 13.21 4.26 -9.86
C GLY A 43 12.19 4.37 -8.74
N ALA A 44 11.58 3.28 -8.28
CA ALA A 44 10.80 3.27 -7.04
C ALA A 44 11.70 3.50 -5.83
N ALA A 45 11.21 4.24 -4.84
CA ALA A 45 11.89 4.47 -3.56
C ALA A 45 11.37 3.55 -2.45
N VAL A 46 10.12 3.11 -2.57
CA VAL A 46 9.40 2.31 -1.58
C VAL A 46 8.76 1.12 -2.28
N VAL A 47 8.76 -0.04 -1.62
CA VAL A 47 8.04 -1.22 -2.08
C VAL A 47 7.05 -1.69 -1.01
N HIS A 48 5.79 -1.90 -1.42
CA HIS A 48 4.74 -2.45 -0.55
C HIS A 48 4.58 -3.95 -0.78
N ILE A 49 4.58 -4.72 0.31
CA ILE A 49 4.68 -6.18 0.26
C ILE A 49 3.52 -6.86 0.96
N HIS A 50 2.87 -7.75 0.22
CA HIS A 50 2.04 -8.83 0.72
C HIS A 50 2.75 -10.17 0.50
N ALA A 51 2.54 -11.12 1.40
CA ALA A 51 3.01 -12.49 1.20
C ALA A 51 1.87 -13.39 0.71
N ARG A 52 2.22 -14.37 -0.12
CA ARG A 52 1.30 -15.37 -0.65
C ARG A 52 1.88 -16.78 -0.45
N ASP A 53 1.02 -17.77 -0.27
CA ASP A 53 1.40 -19.18 -0.31
C ASP A 53 1.94 -19.50 -1.71
N PRO A 54 3.21 -19.91 -1.84
CA PRO A 54 3.83 -20.15 -3.14
C PRO A 54 3.21 -21.32 -3.91
N LYS A 55 2.42 -22.18 -3.26
CA LYS A 55 1.78 -23.36 -3.89
C LYS A 55 0.52 -23.00 -4.65
N ASN A 56 -0.24 -22.03 -4.17
CA ASN A 56 -1.57 -21.73 -4.70
C ASN A 56 -1.90 -20.23 -4.83
N GLY A 57 -0.97 -19.35 -4.42
CA GLY A 57 -1.13 -17.90 -4.51
C GLY A 57 -2.11 -17.30 -3.50
N LYS A 58 -2.62 -18.07 -2.54
CA LYS A 58 -3.52 -17.55 -1.49
C LYS A 58 -2.75 -16.59 -0.59
N PRO A 59 -3.31 -15.42 -0.21
CA PRO A 59 -2.69 -14.54 0.78
C PRO A 59 -2.35 -15.28 2.08
N THR A 60 -1.18 -14.98 2.66
CA THR A 60 -0.72 -15.60 3.91
C THR A 60 -0.09 -14.58 4.85
N THR A 61 -0.12 -14.88 6.16
CA THR A 61 0.55 -14.11 7.21
C THR A 61 1.77 -14.83 7.78
N SER A 62 2.27 -15.90 7.10
CA SER A 62 3.46 -16.62 7.56
C SER A 62 4.65 -15.66 7.70
N ILE A 63 5.14 -15.56 8.94
CA ILE A 63 6.30 -14.73 9.27
C ILE A 63 7.56 -15.26 8.57
N GLU A 64 7.67 -16.56 8.37
CA GLU A 64 8.78 -17.21 7.66
C GLU A 64 8.83 -16.74 6.19
N ILE A 65 7.68 -16.75 5.51
CA ILE A 65 7.57 -16.28 4.12
C ILE A 65 7.85 -14.77 4.03
N TYR A 66 7.31 -13.97 4.95
CA TYR A 66 7.64 -12.55 5.01
C TYR A 66 9.13 -12.33 5.24
N ARG A 67 9.74 -13.03 6.18
CA ARG A 67 11.18 -12.93 6.47
C ARG A 67 12.02 -13.27 5.25
N GLU A 68 11.71 -14.35 4.53
CA GLU A 68 12.38 -14.72 3.29
C GLU A 68 12.31 -13.59 2.25
N ILE A 69 11.12 -13.05 2.00
CA ILE A 69 10.89 -11.97 1.03
C ILE A 69 11.65 -10.70 1.45
N LEU A 70 11.43 -10.22 2.67
CA LEU A 70 11.98 -8.95 3.13
C LEU A 70 13.51 -9.00 3.23
N SER A 71 14.09 -10.10 3.75
CA SER A 71 15.55 -10.29 3.80
C SER A 71 16.16 -10.35 2.40
N GLY A 72 15.49 -11.04 1.47
CA GLY A 72 15.96 -11.17 0.09
C GLY A 72 15.90 -9.85 -0.69
N ILE A 73 14.89 -9.00 -0.43
CA ILE A 73 14.81 -7.65 -1.00
C ILE A 73 15.91 -6.77 -0.40
N LYS A 74 16.06 -6.76 0.93
CA LYS A 74 17.11 -6.00 1.62
C LYS A 74 18.51 -6.33 1.14
N ALA A 75 18.78 -7.61 0.87
CA ALA A 75 20.10 -8.07 0.40
C ALA A 75 20.45 -7.56 -1.01
N LYS A 76 19.46 -7.18 -1.82
CA LYS A 76 19.63 -6.83 -3.24
C LYS A 76 19.34 -5.36 -3.57
N THR A 77 18.64 -4.65 -2.69
CA THR A 77 18.13 -3.30 -2.94
C THR A 77 18.33 -2.39 -1.74
N ASN A 78 18.24 -1.08 -1.97
CA ASN A 78 18.17 -0.07 -0.91
C ASN A 78 16.73 0.41 -0.64
N LEU A 79 15.72 -0.25 -1.19
CA LEU A 79 14.31 0.15 -1.06
C LEU A 79 13.87 0.29 0.40
N VAL A 80 12.99 1.25 0.66
CA VAL A 80 12.15 1.22 1.86
C VAL A 80 11.13 0.09 1.70
N ILE A 81 11.13 -0.88 2.62
CA ILE A 81 10.28 -2.06 2.53
C ILE A 81 9.11 -1.90 3.50
N THR A 82 7.88 -1.87 2.96
CA THR A 82 6.64 -1.64 3.71
C THR A 82 5.75 -2.89 3.68
N PRO A 83 5.85 -3.79 4.66
CA PRO A 83 4.91 -4.91 4.74
C PRO A 83 3.50 -4.43 5.12
N THR A 84 2.50 -5.18 4.65
CA THR A 84 1.10 -4.94 5.01
C THR A 84 0.78 -5.33 6.44
N THR A 85 -0.18 -4.63 7.04
CA THR A 85 -0.95 -5.07 8.21
C THR A 85 -2.40 -5.38 7.86
N GLY A 86 -2.72 -5.42 6.56
CA GLY A 86 -4.01 -5.87 6.06
C GLY A 86 -4.30 -7.33 6.48
N GLY A 87 -5.58 -7.67 6.60
CA GLY A 87 -5.97 -9.00 7.06
C GLY A 87 -7.29 -9.45 6.46
N THR A 88 -7.72 -10.65 6.86
CA THR A 88 -9.01 -11.23 6.53
C THR A 88 -10.00 -11.05 7.68
N ALA A 89 -11.28 -11.39 7.45
CA ALA A 89 -12.35 -11.26 8.45
C ALA A 89 -12.10 -12.04 9.75
N THR A 90 -11.29 -13.09 9.70
CA THR A 90 -11.04 -14.00 10.84
C THR A 90 -9.79 -13.65 11.62
N MET A 91 -8.96 -12.71 11.16
CA MET A 91 -7.71 -12.34 11.82
C MET A 91 -7.91 -11.35 12.95
N THR A 92 -7.29 -11.63 14.06
CA THR A 92 -7.18 -10.69 15.20
C THR A 92 -6.22 -9.54 14.88
N PRO A 93 -6.33 -8.38 15.55
CA PRO A 93 -5.35 -7.30 15.42
C PRO A 93 -3.91 -7.76 15.71
N GLU A 94 -3.73 -8.64 16.69
CA GLU A 94 -2.44 -9.19 17.11
C GLU A 94 -1.79 -10.05 16.00
N GLU A 95 -2.57 -10.85 15.29
CA GLU A 95 -2.11 -11.65 14.14
C GLU A 95 -1.71 -10.73 12.98
N ARG A 96 -2.51 -9.70 12.69
CA ARG A 96 -2.24 -8.75 11.62
C ARG A 96 -0.97 -7.93 11.85
N ILE A 97 -0.70 -7.51 13.10
CA ILE A 97 0.47 -6.71 13.44
C ILE A 97 1.74 -7.56 13.72
N ALA A 98 1.64 -8.89 13.74
CA ALA A 98 2.74 -9.78 14.06
C ALA A 98 3.96 -9.56 13.16
N VAL A 99 3.74 -9.34 11.85
CA VAL A 99 4.83 -9.04 10.89
C VAL A 99 5.65 -7.82 11.30
N VAL A 100 5.00 -6.78 11.82
CA VAL A 100 5.67 -5.56 12.27
C VAL A 100 6.44 -5.81 13.57
N ARG A 101 5.84 -6.53 14.50
CA ARG A 101 6.47 -6.89 15.79
C ARG A 101 7.73 -7.70 15.59
N GLU A 102 7.65 -8.75 14.76
CA GLU A 102 8.72 -9.72 14.56
C GLU A 102 9.83 -9.20 13.63
N LEU A 103 9.47 -8.52 12.56
CA LEU A 103 10.42 -8.11 11.53
C LEU A 103 10.88 -6.65 11.66
N ARG A 104 10.22 -5.85 12.48
CA ARG A 104 10.60 -4.46 12.80
C ARG A 104 10.95 -3.64 11.55
N PRO A 105 10.06 -3.51 10.55
CA PRO A 105 10.35 -2.76 9.34
C PRO A 105 10.55 -1.26 9.62
N GLU A 106 11.09 -0.50 8.66
CA GLU A 106 11.16 0.97 8.73
C GLU A 106 9.77 1.60 8.72
N MET A 107 8.86 1.05 7.90
CA MET A 107 7.49 1.51 7.70
C MET A 107 6.57 0.30 7.50
N ALA A 108 5.31 0.42 7.87
CA ALA A 108 4.28 -0.58 7.60
C ALA A 108 2.92 0.10 7.41
N THR A 109 2.00 -0.53 6.67
CA THR A 109 0.66 0.05 6.48
C THR A 109 -0.16 0.03 7.76
N PHE A 110 -1.11 0.95 7.84
CA PHE A 110 -2.01 1.14 8.97
C PHE A 110 -3.37 1.59 8.46
N ASN A 111 -4.37 0.73 8.52
CA ASN A 111 -5.70 1.06 8.01
C ASN A 111 -6.48 1.90 9.04
N ALA A 112 -6.86 3.13 8.64
CA ALA A 112 -7.33 4.17 9.56
C ALA A 112 -8.79 4.01 10.07
N GLY A 113 -9.50 2.95 9.66
CA GLY A 113 -10.86 2.69 10.13
C GLY A 113 -11.55 1.56 9.40
N SER A 114 -12.70 1.15 9.91
CA SER A 114 -13.51 0.08 9.34
C SER A 114 -14.36 0.58 8.17
N PHE A 115 -14.58 -0.29 7.18
CA PHE A 115 -15.47 -0.03 6.04
C PHE A 115 -15.85 -1.34 5.35
N ASN A 116 -16.87 -1.32 4.49
CA ASN A 116 -17.15 -2.44 3.59
C ASN A 116 -16.05 -2.51 2.54
N PHE A 117 -15.47 -3.69 2.36
CA PHE A 117 -14.44 -3.92 1.35
C PHE A 117 -14.93 -4.99 0.38
N ALA A 118 -15.39 -4.59 -0.79
CA ALA A 118 -16.08 -5.49 -1.70
C ALA A 118 -15.37 -5.65 -3.05
N LEU A 119 -15.18 -6.90 -3.46
CA LEU A 119 -14.59 -7.31 -4.74
C LEU A 119 -15.53 -8.26 -5.51
N TYR A 120 -16.62 -8.75 -4.90
CA TYR A 120 -17.51 -9.74 -5.47
C TYR A 120 -18.00 -9.45 -6.91
N PRO A 121 -18.19 -8.18 -7.36
CA PRO A 121 -18.66 -7.95 -8.72
C PRO A 121 -17.68 -8.37 -9.81
N VAL A 122 -16.40 -8.59 -9.46
CA VAL A 122 -15.40 -9.03 -10.43
C VAL A 122 -15.53 -10.50 -10.81
N VAL A 123 -16.20 -11.31 -9.98
CA VAL A 123 -16.43 -12.75 -10.23
C VAL A 123 -17.05 -13.01 -11.62
N SER A 124 -18.02 -12.19 -12.00
CA SER A 124 -18.69 -12.31 -13.32
C SER A 124 -17.78 -12.03 -14.51
N LYS A 125 -16.59 -11.47 -14.30
CA LYS A 125 -15.62 -11.13 -15.35
C LYS A 125 -14.50 -12.18 -15.49
N ILE A 126 -14.48 -13.19 -14.62
CA ILE A 126 -13.47 -14.25 -14.63
C ILE A 126 -14.09 -15.52 -15.22
N ASN A 127 -13.63 -15.94 -16.40
CA ASN A 127 -14.18 -17.09 -17.10
C ASN A 127 -13.78 -18.41 -16.45
N GLU A 128 -12.54 -18.50 -15.93
CA GLU A 128 -11.99 -19.71 -15.34
C GLU A 128 -11.08 -19.36 -14.17
N PHE A 129 -11.27 -20.06 -13.05
CA PHE A 129 -10.45 -19.90 -11.85
C PHE A 129 -9.39 -21.00 -11.79
N LYS A 130 -8.12 -20.61 -11.54
CA LYS A 130 -7.01 -21.56 -11.39
C LYS A 130 -7.13 -22.41 -10.14
N TYR A 131 -7.63 -21.81 -9.05
CA TYR A 131 -7.74 -22.46 -7.75
C TYR A 131 -9.15 -22.30 -7.18
N PRO A 132 -9.72 -23.33 -6.53
CA PRO A 132 -11.09 -23.28 -5.98
C PRO A 132 -11.31 -22.14 -4.98
N TRP A 133 -10.28 -21.76 -4.20
CA TRP A 133 -10.38 -20.72 -3.20
C TRP A 133 -10.62 -19.31 -3.76
N GLU A 134 -10.27 -19.08 -5.03
CA GLU A 134 -10.31 -17.73 -5.63
C GLU A 134 -11.75 -17.21 -5.74
N LYS A 135 -12.66 -18.06 -6.24
CA LYS A 135 -14.07 -17.71 -6.38
C LYS A 135 -14.72 -17.48 -5.02
N GLU A 136 -14.54 -18.44 -4.11
CA GLU A 136 -15.07 -18.34 -2.75
C GLU A 136 -14.59 -17.09 -2.03
N PHE A 137 -13.29 -16.76 -2.15
CA PHE A 137 -12.71 -15.56 -1.58
C PHE A 137 -13.39 -14.29 -2.13
N LEU A 138 -13.53 -14.18 -3.46
CA LEU A 138 -14.13 -13.00 -4.06
C LEU A 138 -15.61 -12.85 -3.68
N GLU A 139 -16.39 -13.95 -3.72
CA GLU A 139 -17.81 -13.96 -3.35
C GLU A 139 -18.00 -13.58 -1.87
N SER A 140 -17.14 -14.05 -0.97
CA SER A 140 -17.22 -13.74 0.46
C SER A 140 -17.06 -12.23 0.78
N THR A 141 -16.47 -11.47 -0.15
CA THR A 141 -16.30 -10.02 0.05
C THR A 141 -17.62 -9.24 0.01
N GLU A 142 -18.72 -9.82 -0.45
CA GLU A 142 -20.06 -9.18 -0.39
C GLU A 142 -20.52 -8.93 1.05
N SER A 143 -20.10 -9.78 1.98
CA SER A 143 -20.43 -9.67 3.40
C SER A 143 -19.23 -9.24 4.26
N PHE A 144 -18.14 -8.78 3.64
CA PHE A 144 -16.92 -8.48 4.36
C PHE A 144 -16.87 -7.03 4.85
N ILE A 145 -16.73 -6.88 6.16
CA ILE A 145 -16.35 -5.63 6.81
C ILE A 145 -14.86 -5.68 7.12
N PHE A 146 -14.07 -4.82 6.48
CA PHE A 146 -12.67 -4.67 6.86
C PHE A 146 -12.57 -3.95 8.19
N SER A 147 -12.47 -4.73 9.25
CA SER A 147 -12.55 -4.25 10.63
C SER A 147 -11.26 -3.60 11.09
N ASN A 148 -11.32 -2.33 11.43
CA ASN A 148 -10.25 -1.52 12.01
C ASN A 148 -10.84 -0.60 13.08
N THR A 149 -11.21 -1.21 14.22
CA THR A 149 -11.82 -0.51 15.37
C THR A 149 -10.79 0.35 16.10
N PHE A 150 -11.23 1.29 16.94
CA PHE A 150 -10.32 2.07 17.79
C PHE A 150 -9.41 1.18 18.66
N THR A 151 -9.91 0.04 19.13
CA THR A 151 -9.09 -0.94 19.85
C THR A 151 -7.96 -1.47 18.97
N SER A 152 -8.27 -1.88 17.73
CA SER A 152 -7.25 -2.36 16.77
C SER A 152 -6.22 -1.28 16.46
N LEU A 153 -6.69 -0.04 16.22
CA LEU A 153 -5.82 1.11 15.95
C LEU A 153 -4.82 1.35 17.08
N LYS A 154 -5.28 1.26 18.35
CA LYS A 154 -4.41 1.43 19.52
C LYS A 154 -3.37 0.31 19.65
N VAL A 155 -3.75 -0.95 19.37
CA VAL A 155 -2.82 -2.08 19.33
C VAL A 155 -1.73 -1.85 18.29
N PHE A 156 -2.12 -1.45 17.09
CA PHE A 156 -1.18 -1.18 15.99
C PHE A 156 -0.22 -0.02 16.32
N CYS A 157 -0.76 1.09 16.81
CA CYS A 157 0.07 2.23 17.23
C CYS A 157 1.09 1.85 18.30
N LYS A 158 0.67 1.11 19.34
CA LYS A 158 1.59 0.65 20.40
C LYS A 158 2.72 -0.18 19.82
N THR A 159 2.40 -1.21 19.05
CA THR A 159 3.41 -2.08 18.43
C THR A 159 4.36 -1.31 17.51
N MET A 160 3.81 -0.45 16.63
CA MET A 160 4.64 0.36 15.72
C MET A 160 5.56 1.32 16.48
N ASN A 161 5.08 1.95 17.56
CA ASN A 161 5.89 2.82 18.40
C ASN A 161 7.01 2.04 19.12
N GLU A 162 6.73 0.85 19.66
CA GLU A 162 7.70 -0.01 20.33
C GLU A 162 8.84 -0.43 19.41
N VAL A 163 8.54 -0.75 18.16
CA VAL A 163 9.55 -1.17 17.18
C VAL A 163 10.08 -0.02 16.32
N GLN A 164 9.61 1.21 16.55
CA GLN A 164 9.97 2.40 15.77
C GLN A 164 9.67 2.23 14.26
N ALA A 165 8.59 1.55 13.91
CA ALA A 165 8.10 1.49 12.55
C ALA A 165 7.17 2.67 12.26
N ARG A 166 7.39 3.36 11.15
CA ARG A 166 6.53 4.46 10.71
C ARG A 166 5.20 3.91 10.19
N PRO A 167 4.03 4.36 10.69
CA PRO A 167 2.76 3.99 10.09
C PRO A 167 2.55 4.75 8.76
N GLU A 168 2.28 4.02 7.68
CA GLU A 168 1.67 4.53 6.45
C GLU A 168 0.15 4.45 6.63
N LEU A 169 -0.46 5.61 6.87
CA LEU A 169 -1.85 5.73 7.32
C LEU A 169 -2.81 5.67 6.14
N GLU A 170 -3.34 4.50 5.83
CA GLU A 170 -4.27 4.26 4.73
C GLU A 170 -5.67 4.75 5.09
N VAL A 171 -6.12 5.77 4.35
CA VAL A 171 -7.41 6.45 4.52
C VAL A 171 -8.30 6.12 3.32
N TYR A 172 -9.38 5.38 3.56
CA TYR A 172 -10.34 4.93 2.55
C TYR A 172 -11.61 5.78 2.49
N ASP A 173 -11.85 6.59 3.53
CA ASP A 173 -12.98 7.50 3.61
C ASP A 173 -12.66 8.69 4.51
N VAL A 174 -13.37 9.80 4.31
CA VAL A 174 -13.13 11.06 5.04
C VAL A 174 -13.30 10.91 6.56
N GLY A 175 -14.24 10.07 7.02
CA GLY A 175 -14.45 9.80 8.44
C GLY A 175 -13.22 9.20 9.13
N GLN A 176 -12.35 8.53 8.39
CA GLN A 176 -11.13 7.93 8.92
C GLN A 176 -10.07 8.98 9.30
N ILE A 177 -10.12 10.18 8.71
CA ILE A 177 -9.29 11.32 9.12
C ILE A 177 -9.63 11.72 10.57
N THR A 178 -10.91 11.69 10.94
CA THR A 178 -11.32 11.99 12.33
C THR A 178 -10.93 10.87 13.30
N ASN A 179 -10.89 9.62 12.85
CA ASN A 179 -10.36 8.51 13.65
C ASN A 179 -8.88 8.75 14.00
N LEU A 180 -8.06 9.12 13.00
CA LEU A 180 -6.64 9.42 13.21
C LEU A 180 -6.46 10.62 14.16
N ALA A 181 -7.28 11.67 14.02
CA ALA A 181 -7.26 12.81 14.95
C ALA A 181 -7.55 12.39 16.38
N GLN A 182 -8.54 11.50 16.59
CA GLN A 182 -8.84 10.97 17.92
C GLN A 182 -7.68 10.17 18.50
N ILE A 183 -7.07 9.30 17.70
CA ILE A 183 -5.89 8.51 18.11
C ILE A 183 -4.68 9.40 18.43
N MET A 184 -4.50 10.52 17.72
CA MET A 184 -3.49 11.54 18.04
C MET A 184 -3.80 12.25 19.37
N ASN A 185 -5.04 12.67 19.59
CA ASN A 185 -5.46 13.32 20.83
C ASN A 185 -5.27 12.43 22.06
N GLU A 186 -5.37 11.11 21.88
CA GLU A 186 -5.06 10.13 22.92
C GLU A 186 -3.56 9.80 23.06
N GLY A 187 -2.70 10.43 22.25
CA GLY A 187 -1.24 10.30 22.35
C GLY A 187 -0.63 9.06 21.67
N TYR A 188 -1.41 8.30 20.89
CA TYR A 188 -0.91 7.10 20.20
C TYR A 188 -0.19 7.41 18.88
N LEU A 189 -0.56 8.48 18.17
CA LEU A 189 0.10 8.96 16.97
C LEU A 189 0.74 10.32 17.20
N LYS A 190 1.83 10.61 16.48
CA LYS A 190 2.57 11.87 16.55
C LYS A 190 2.87 12.40 15.14
N SER A 191 2.80 13.73 14.99
CA SER A 191 3.25 14.40 13.76
C SER A 191 4.79 14.30 13.59
N PRO A 192 5.27 14.44 12.35
CA PRO A 192 4.50 14.55 11.09
C PRO A 192 3.86 13.23 10.70
N LEU A 193 2.68 13.24 10.06
CA LEU A 193 2.00 12.03 9.60
C LEU A 193 2.37 11.70 8.14
N TYR A 194 2.25 10.42 7.76
CA TYR A 194 2.26 9.99 6.36
C TYR A 194 0.93 9.33 6.03
N LEU A 195 0.09 10.05 5.27
CA LEU A 195 -1.24 9.57 4.86
C LEU A 195 -1.14 8.91 3.48
N GLN A 196 -1.90 7.84 3.27
CA GLN A 196 -2.14 7.28 1.94
C GLN A 196 -3.64 7.29 1.67
N PHE A 197 -4.10 8.13 0.75
CA PHE A 197 -5.49 8.13 0.31
C PHE A 197 -5.72 6.97 -0.65
N VAL A 198 -6.54 5.99 -0.24
CA VAL A 198 -6.87 4.79 -1.02
C VAL A 198 -8.26 4.98 -1.60
N MET A 199 -8.36 5.07 -2.92
CA MET A 199 -9.58 5.51 -3.60
C MET A 199 -10.10 4.48 -4.59
N GLY A 200 -11.43 4.40 -4.71
CA GLY A 200 -12.08 3.61 -5.77
C GLY A 200 -12.29 2.13 -5.45
N ILE A 201 -12.08 1.72 -4.20
CA ILE A 201 -12.51 0.41 -3.71
C ILE A 201 -14.01 0.47 -3.43
N LEU A 202 -14.77 -0.55 -3.85
CA LEU A 202 -16.20 -0.62 -3.58
C LEU A 202 -16.47 -0.72 -2.07
N GLY A 203 -17.23 0.24 -1.54
CA GLY A 203 -17.48 0.41 -0.11
C GLY A 203 -16.64 1.52 0.55
N ALA A 204 -15.73 2.15 -0.21
CA ALA A 204 -14.91 3.27 0.21
C ALA A 204 -15.16 4.50 -0.67
N ILE A 205 -14.38 5.58 -0.48
CA ILE A 205 -14.53 6.82 -1.24
C ILE A 205 -14.27 6.59 -2.75
N PRO A 206 -15.12 7.11 -3.65
CA PRO A 206 -14.89 6.97 -5.09
C PRO A 206 -13.62 7.69 -5.57
N ALA A 207 -12.95 7.14 -6.59
CA ALA A 207 -11.79 7.76 -7.20
C ALA A 207 -12.21 8.86 -8.18
N SER A 208 -12.27 10.10 -7.68
CA SER A 208 -12.48 11.31 -8.47
C SER A 208 -11.63 12.46 -7.94
N VAL A 209 -11.40 13.47 -8.79
CA VAL A 209 -10.61 14.65 -8.42
C VAL A 209 -11.24 15.40 -7.25
N ASP A 210 -12.56 15.57 -7.25
CA ASP A 210 -13.28 16.28 -6.19
C ASP A 210 -13.12 15.58 -4.83
N HIS A 211 -13.21 14.26 -4.81
CA HIS A 211 -13.02 13.47 -3.58
C HIS A 211 -11.57 13.54 -3.09
N LEU A 212 -10.58 13.50 -3.98
CA LEU A 212 -9.18 13.67 -3.61
C LEU A 212 -8.93 15.06 -2.99
N ILE A 213 -9.44 16.12 -3.64
CA ILE A 213 -9.35 17.49 -3.10
C ILE A 213 -10.03 17.58 -1.74
N TYR A 214 -11.18 16.95 -1.57
CA TYR A 214 -11.91 16.93 -0.30
C TYR A 214 -11.11 16.25 0.81
N LEU A 215 -10.50 15.08 0.55
CA LEU A 215 -9.64 14.38 1.51
C LEU A 215 -8.43 15.24 1.91
N ILE A 216 -7.72 15.81 0.92
CA ILE A 216 -6.55 16.66 1.17
C ILE A 216 -6.92 17.90 1.99
N ASN A 217 -8.02 18.56 1.64
CA ASN A 217 -8.47 19.76 2.36
C ASN A 217 -8.93 19.44 3.79
N THR A 218 -9.57 18.28 3.99
CA THR A 218 -9.95 17.82 5.32
C THR A 218 -8.71 17.51 6.15
N ALA A 219 -7.74 16.80 5.59
CA ALA A 219 -6.48 16.53 6.27
C ALA A 219 -5.72 17.82 6.65
N LYS A 220 -5.64 18.81 5.73
CA LYS A 220 -5.02 20.12 5.98
C LYS A 220 -5.69 20.93 7.11
N LYS A 221 -6.99 20.75 7.30
CA LYS A 221 -7.73 21.39 8.40
C LYS A 221 -7.55 20.65 9.73
N THR A 222 -7.24 19.35 9.67
CA THR A 222 -7.17 18.46 10.83
C THR A 222 -5.76 18.34 11.39
N PHE A 223 -4.75 18.26 10.52
CA PHE A 223 -3.36 18.00 10.89
C PHE A 223 -2.45 19.16 10.53
N GLN A 224 -1.51 19.49 11.42
CA GLN A 224 -0.55 20.58 11.19
C GLN A 224 0.56 20.18 10.22
N GLU A 225 1.12 18.98 10.41
CA GLU A 225 2.25 18.48 9.61
C GLU A 225 1.97 17.08 9.11
N PHE A 226 1.87 16.93 7.80
CA PHE A 226 1.76 15.64 7.15
C PHE A 226 2.26 15.67 5.71
N GLN A 227 2.68 14.52 5.24
CA GLN A 227 2.86 14.22 3.83
C GLN A 227 1.80 13.21 3.41
N TRP A 228 1.56 13.09 2.11
CA TRP A 228 0.58 12.13 1.63
C TRP A 228 0.95 11.51 0.29
N SER A 229 0.42 10.33 0.04
CA SER A 229 0.39 9.63 -1.24
C SER A 229 -1.05 9.35 -1.65
N VAL A 230 -1.23 8.96 -2.90
CA VAL A 230 -2.48 8.39 -3.38
C VAL A 230 -2.25 7.01 -3.98
N CYS A 231 -3.19 6.12 -3.69
CA CYS A 231 -3.40 4.82 -4.30
C CYS A 231 -4.83 4.79 -4.85
N ALA A 232 -5.02 4.41 -6.10
CA ALA A 232 -6.36 4.34 -6.66
C ALA A 232 -6.56 3.06 -7.49
N ALA A 233 -7.71 2.41 -7.28
CA ALA A 233 -8.01 1.11 -7.86
C ALA A 233 -8.19 1.16 -9.39
N GLY A 234 -7.60 0.19 -10.08
CA GLY A 234 -7.79 -0.08 -11.50
C GLY A 234 -7.45 1.12 -12.39
N ARG A 235 -8.35 1.45 -13.32
CA ARG A 235 -8.16 2.53 -14.31
C ARG A 235 -7.88 3.92 -13.70
N HIS A 236 -8.17 4.10 -12.44
CA HIS A 236 -8.00 5.38 -11.74
C HIS A 236 -6.57 5.60 -11.21
N GLN A 237 -5.73 4.56 -11.16
CA GLN A 237 -4.37 4.62 -10.61
C GLN A 237 -3.55 5.79 -11.19
N PHE A 238 -3.39 5.83 -12.50
CA PHE A 238 -2.57 6.88 -13.14
C PHE A 238 -3.23 8.27 -13.10
N PRO A 239 -4.51 8.45 -13.46
CA PRO A 239 -5.14 9.77 -13.38
C PRO A 239 -5.09 10.37 -11.97
N MET A 240 -5.44 9.61 -10.94
CA MET A 240 -5.40 10.13 -9.56
C MET A 240 -3.97 10.40 -9.10
N GLY A 241 -3.01 9.55 -9.47
CA GLY A 241 -1.60 9.77 -9.17
C GLY A 241 -1.06 11.07 -9.77
N VAL A 242 -1.38 11.35 -11.03
CA VAL A 242 -0.95 12.60 -11.71
C VAL A 242 -1.55 13.82 -11.01
N VAL A 243 -2.87 13.83 -10.76
CA VAL A 243 -3.53 14.92 -10.03
C VAL A 243 -2.89 15.10 -8.65
N ASN A 244 -2.62 14.01 -7.94
CA ASN A 244 -2.00 14.07 -6.61
C ASN A 244 -0.58 14.66 -6.64
N MET A 245 0.23 14.32 -7.63
CA MET A 245 1.57 14.91 -7.82
C MET A 245 1.49 16.41 -8.09
N ILE A 246 0.54 16.86 -8.92
CA ILE A 246 0.28 18.30 -9.16
C ILE A 246 -0.08 19.01 -7.85
N MET A 247 -0.87 18.38 -6.98
CA MET A 247 -1.26 18.92 -5.67
C MET A 247 -0.15 18.80 -4.60
N GLY A 248 0.93 18.14 -4.93
CA GLY A 248 2.12 18.02 -4.10
C GLY A 248 2.22 16.77 -3.25
N GLY A 249 1.46 15.73 -3.55
CA GLY A 249 1.56 14.41 -2.91
C GLY A 249 2.48 13.46 -3.65
N ASN A 250 2.73 12.29 -3.05
CA ASN A 250 3.47 11.16 -3.58
C ASN A 250 2.54 10.20 -4.34
N MET A 251 3.08 9.21 -5.06
CA MET A 251 2.26 8.30 -5.88
C MET A 251 2.59 6.84 -5.58
N ARG A 252 1.54 6.02 -5.40
CA ARG A 252 1.65 4.56 -5.37
C ARG A 252 1.07 3.98 -6.66
N VAL A 253 1.81 3.01 -7.24
CA VAL A 253 1.40 2.22 -8.42
C VAL A 253 1.79 0.76 -8.21
N GLY A 254 1.22 -0.15 -8.98
CA GLY A 254 1.62 -1.55 -8.95
C GLY A 254 0.49 -2.51 -9.28
N LEU A 255 0.85 -3.78 -9.47
CA LEU A 255 -0.09 -4.86 -9.79
C LEU A 255 -1.08 -5.16 -8.66
N GLU A 256 -0.80 -4.69 -7.45
CA GLU A 256 -1.75 -4.74 -6.35
C GLU A 256 -2.99 -3.88 -6.61
N ASP A 257 -2.79 -2.68 -7.15
CA ASP A 257 -3.84 -1.68 -7.27
C ASP A 257 -4.50 -1.69 -8.66
N ASN A 258 -3.73 -2.08 -9.69
CA ASN A 258 -4.18 -2.09 -11.08
C ASN A 258 -3.40 -3.12 -11.91
N LEU A 259 -4.11 -4.02 -12.58
CA LEU A 259 -3.52 -5.03 -13.46
C LEU A 259 -3.19 -4.51 -14.87
N TYR A 260 -3.52 -3.26 -15.21
CA TYR A 260 -3.43 -2.74 -16.57
C TYR A 260 -2.44 -1.58 -16.68
N ILE A 261 -1.66 -1.57 -17.77
CA ILE A 261 -0.81 -0.43 -18.13
C ILE A 261 -1.56 0.62 -18.95
N SER A 262 -2.56 0.18 -19.71
CA SER A 262 -3.47 1.01 -20.52
C SER A 262 -4.80 0.27 -20.73
N PRO A 263 -5.85 0.93 -21.24
CA PRO A 263 -7.13 0.28 -21.48
C PRO A 263 -6.98 -0.99 -22.34
N GLY A 264 -7.42 -2.14 -21.78
CA GLY A 264 -7.36 -3.45 -22.47
C GLY A 264 -5.99 -4.12 -22.50
N GLN A 265 -4.92 -3.48 -21.99
CA GLN A 265 -3.56 -4.04 -21.99
C GLN A 265 -3.09 -4.30 -20.55
N LEU A 266 -2.87 -5.57 -20.22
CA LEU A 266 -2.29 -5.96 -18.93
C LEU A 266 -0.87 -5.39 -18.77
N ALA A 267 -0.56 -4.89 -17.59
CA ALA A 267 0.81 -4.60 -17.20
C ALA A 267 1.58 -5.92 -16.97
N LYS A 268 2.79 -5.99 -17.49
CA LYS A 268 3.65 -7.18 -17.36
C LYS A 268 4.42 -7.23 -16.05
N SER A 269 4.51 -6.10 -15.35
CA SER A 269 5.19 -5.96 -14.06
C SER A 269 4.74 -4.69 -13.34
N SER A 270 4.97 -4.60 -12.03
CA SER A 270 4.84 -3.35 -11.29
C SER A 270 5.92 -2.35 -11.73
N ALA A 271 7.11 -2.82 -12.13
CA ALA A 271 8.18 -1.98 -12.66
C ALA A 271 7.75 -1.19 -13.91
N GLU A 272 7.01 -1.81 -14.84
CA GLU A 272 6.43 -1.13 -16.02
C GLU A 272 5.52 0.03 -15.63
N GLN A 273 4.76 -0.14 -14.55
CA GLN A 273 3.89 0.91 -14.01
C GLN A 273 4.68 2.00 -13.29
N VAL A 274 5.77 1.65 -12.59
CA VAL A 274 6.71 2.61 -11.99
C VAL A 274 7.35 3.47 -13.08
N GLU A 275 7.86 2.89 -14.16
CA GLU A 275 8.42 3.63 -15.30
C GLU A 275 7.42 4.62 -15.87
N LYS A 276 6.13 4.22 -15.98
CA LYS A 276 5.07 5.10 -16.46
C LYS A 276 4.81 6.26 -15.49
N ALA A 277 4.76 6.00 -14.18
CA ALA A 277 4.59 7.02 -13.16
C ALA A 277 5.75 8.04 -13.17
N ILE A 278 6.98 7.55 -13.34
CA ILE A 278 8.19 8.39 -13.44
C ILE A 278 8.16 9.29 -14.68
N ARG A 279 7.71 8.76 -15.83
CA ARG A 279 7.53 9.60 -17.03
C ARG A 279 6.57 10.77 -16.76
N PHE A 280 5.43 10.52 -16.10
CA PHE A 280 4.51 11.57 -15.70
C PHE A 280 5.15 12.59 -14.75
N ALA A 281 5.86 12.14 -13.73
CA ALA A 281 6.53 13.04 -12.80
C ALA A 281 7.57 13.93 -13.50
N LYS A 282 8.38 13.38 -14.41
CA LYS A 282 9.37 14.12 -15.20
C LYS A 282 8.72 15.15 -16.11
N GLU A 283 7.61 14.81 -16.80
CA GLU A 283 6.86 15.74 -17.63
C GLU A 283 6.22 16.90 -16.81
N LEU A 284 5.94 16.66 -15.53
CA LEU A 284 5.50 17.69 -14.59
C LEU A 284 6.67 18.51 -14.01
N GLY A 285 7.92 18.24 -14.39
CA GLY A 285 9.11 18.92 -13.86
C GLY A 285 9.43 18.55 -12.41
N LEU A 286 9.02 17.35 -11.94
CA LEU A 286 9.30 16.86 -10.60
C LEU A 286 10.57 16.00 -10.59
N GLU A 287 11.32 16.05 -9.49
CA GLU A 287 12.41 15.11 -9.21
C GLU A 287 11.87 13.83 -8.56
N ILE A 288 12.50 12.70 -8.88
CA ILE A 288 12.16 11.42 -8.26
C ILE A 288 12.99 11.24 -6.99
N ALA A 289 12.33 10.97 -5.88
CA ALA A 289 13.00 10.66 -4.64
C ALA A 289 13.68 9.29 -4.71
N SER A 290 14.96 9.22 -4.35
CA SER A 290 15.63 7.96 -4.06
C SER A 290 15.10 7.34 -2.76
N SER A 291 15.47 6.08 -2.49
CA SER A 291 15.13 5.44 -1.21
C SER A 291 15.73 6.17 0.00
N ASN A 292 16.91 6.79 -0.15
CA ASN A 292 17.49 7.62 0.91
C ASN A 292 16.73 8.94 1.09
N ASP A 293 16.31 9.59 0.00
CA ASP A 293 15.42 10.74 0.08
C ASP A 293 14.10 10.40 0.78
N ALA A 294 13.51 9.25 0.46
CA ALA A 294 12.28 8.80 1.11
C ALA A 294 12.47 8.57 2.62
N ARG A 295 13.61 7.99 3.04
CA ARG A 295 13.96 7.84 4.46
C ARG A 295 14.05 9.18 5.18
N GLU A 296 14.70 10.15 4.57
CA GLU A 296 14.81 11.50 5.11
C GLU A 296 13.46 12.20 5.17
N MET A 297 12.72 12.24 4.03
CA MET A 297 11.41 12.88 3.92
C MET A 297 10.40 12.32 4.92
N LEU A 298 10.42 11.00 5.16
CA LEU A 298 9.49 10.30 6.05
C LEU A 298 10.07 10.08 7.46
N SER A 299 11.29 10.56 7.75
CA SER A 299 11.96 10.38 9.04
C SER A 299 12.00 8.93 9.50
N LEU A 300 12.42 8.01 8.62
CA LEU A 300 12.50 6.58 8.90
C LEU A 300 13.75 6.24 9.70
N LYS A 301 13.70 5.12 10.44
CA LYS A 301 14.80 4.70 11.32
C LYS A 301 16.04 4.15 10.62
N GLY A 302 15.94 3.81 9.33
CA GLY A 302 17.03 3.23 8.55
C GLY A 302 16.97 1.70 8.42
N LEU A 303 17.48 1.22 7.27
CA LEU A 303 17.47 -0.20 6.89
C LEU A 303 18.37 -1.08 7.76
N ASP A 304 19.32 -0.49 8.47
CA ASP A 304 20.21 -1.15 9.44
C ASP A 304 19.50 -1.56 10.74
N LYS A 305 18.34 -0.95 11.03
CA LYS A 305 17.58 -1.18 12.27
C LYS A 305 16.39 -2.13 12.12
N VAL A 306 16.23 -2.77 10.98
CA VAL A 306 15.18 -3.77 10.76
C VAL A 306 15.65 -5.17 11.18
N ASN A 307 14.69 -6.09 11.44
CA ASN A 307 14.98 -7.45 11.93
C ASN A 307 14.73 -8.53 10.85
N PHE A 308 15.26 -8.29 9.67
CA PHE A 308 15.25 -9.24 8.54
C PHE A 308 16.46 -9.03 7.64
#